data_135095a87821eef1ef103dea74c3ae18
#
_entry.id   135095a87821eef1ef103dea74c3ae18
#
_cell.length_a   1.000
_cell.length_b   1.000
_cell.length_c   1.000
_cell.angle_alpha   90.00
_cell.angle_beta   90.00
_cell.angle_gamma   90.00
#
_symmetry.space_group_name_H-M   'P 1'
#
loop_
_entity.id
_entity.type
_entity.pdbx_description
1 polymer ?
#
loop_
_entity_poly.entity_id
_entity_poly.type
_entity_poly.pdbx_seq_one_letter_code
_entity_poly.pdbx_strand_id
1 'polypeptide(L)'
;MYTIGSFLREEELTGLKLMTDTADLQAEITNINIIDNPDSYDWLSSGDFLLTTGYFLRDDEAMQCQLVRELSELGCVGLAIKTRRYLDVIPEAMLEEANRLGFPLINIPVQYPLSKICKVVFGRLSGGGVEKADRFVSLYHSITESMLEADGVSRMLGVLSDFI
;
A
#
# COMPACT_ATOMS: atom_id res chain seq x y z
N MET A 1 14.88 -13.16 -1.44
CA MET A 1 13.79 -12.72 -0.57
C MET A 1 13.70 -11.19 -0.58
N TYR A 2 12.53 -10.64 -0.86
CA TYR A 2 12.30 -9.19 -0.92
C TYR A 2 11.65 -8.73 0.39
N THR A 3 12.35 -7.89 1.15
CA THR A 3 11.92 -7.48 2.49
C THR A 3 11.59 -5.99 2.56
N ILE A 4 11.00 -5.56 3.67
CA ILE A 4 10.79 -4.13 3.94
C ILE A 4 12.13 -3.38 3.87
N GLY A 5 13.20 -3.96 4.41
CA GLY A 5 14.54 -3.38 4.28
C GLY A 5 15.02 -3.25 2.84
N SER A 6 14.74 -4.26 2.01
CA SER A 6 15.05 -4.20 0.57
C SER A 6 14.27 -3.09 -0.14
N PHE A 7 12.99 -2.98 0.18
CA PHE A 7 12.11 -1.94 -0.35
C PHE A 7 12.62 -0.53 -0.04
N LEU A 8 13.05 -0.31 1.20
CA LEU A 8 13.55 1.01 1.62
C LEU A 8 14.88 1.39 0.96
N ARG A 9 15.57 0.45 0.35
CA ARG A 9 16.82 0.69 -0.38
C ARG A 9 16.66 0.87 -1.89
N GLU A 10 15.41 0.84 -2.38
CA GLU A 10 15.16 1.04 -3.81
C GLU A 10 15.56 2.46 -4.25
N GLU A 11 16.44 2.55 -5.24
CA GLU A 11 16.94 3.83 -5.74
C GLU A 11 15.84 4.74 -6.31
N GLU A 12 14.81 4.12 -6.87
CA GLU A 12 13.68 4.85 -7.46
C GLU A 12 12.71 5.42 -6.40
N LEU A 13 12.85 4.98 -5.14
CA LEU A 13 11.93 5.31 -4.06
C LEU A 13 12.63 5.99 -2.88
N THR A 14 13.72 6.70 -3.12
CA THR A 14 14.53 7.31 -2.06
C THR A 14 13.80 8.36 -1.22
N GLY A 15 12.70 8.91 -1.74
CA GLY A 15 11.89 9.87 -0.99
C GLY A 15 10.96 9.25 0.05
N LEU A 16 10.73 7.94 -0.02
CA LEU A 16 9.93 7.24 0.98
C LEU A 16 10.72 7.10 2.28
N LYS A 17 10.04 7.33 3.41
CA LYS A 17 10.70 7.38 4.71
C LYS A 17 10.02 6.48 5.72
N LEU A 18 10.81 5.61 6.35
CA LEU A 18 10.36 4.81 7.49
C LEU A 18 10.12 5.72 8.69
N MET A 19 8.93 5.64 9.27
CA MET A 19 8.50 6.50 10.37
C MET A 19 8.52 5.81 11.73
N THR A 20 8.61 4.49 11.77
CA THR A 20 8.63 3.70 13.01
C THR A 20 10.04 3.24 13.36
N ASP A 21 10.38 3.29 14.65
CA ASP A 21 11.74 3.00 15.14
C ASP A 21 11.96 1.51 15.42
N THR A 22 10.89 0.77 15.69
CA THR A 22 10.93 -0.65 16.10
C THR A 22 10.51 -1.59 14.97
N ALA A 23 10.41 -1.08 13.74
CA ALA A 23 9.89 -1.82 12.60
C ALA A 23 10.71 -3.07 12.26
N ASP A 24 10.01 -4.16 11.95
CA ASP A 24 10.63 -5.39 11.45
C ASP A 24 11.02 -5.22 9.97
N LEU A 25 12.27 -4.89 9.72
CA LEU A 25 12.80 -4.69 8.38
C LEU A 25 13.09 -6.00 7.64
N GLN A 26 13.08 -7.13 8.34
CA GLN A 26 13.32 -8.45 7.75
C GLN A 26 12.03 -9.11 7.25
N ALA A 27 10.88 -8.54 7.56
CA ALA A 27 9.60 -9.07 7.11
C ALA A 27 9.56 -9.13 5.57
N GLU A 28 9.20 -10.30 5.05
CA GLU A 28 9.16 -10.56 3.61
C GLU A 28 7.89 -10.01 2.98
N ILE A 29 8.05 -9.24 1.90
CA ILE A 29 6.93 -8.77 1.08
C ILE A 29 6.63 -9.84 0.05
N THR A 30 5.44 -10.43 0.10
CA THR A 30 5.00 -11.43 -0.88
C THR A 30 3.97 -10.91 -1.84
N ASN A 31 3.33 -9.78 -1.52
CA ASN A 31 2.34 -9.15 -2.37
C ASN A 31 2.21 -7.66 -2.01
N ILE A 32 1.62 -6.89 -2.89
CA ILE A 32 1.33 -5.47 -2.65
C ILE A 32 -0.14 -5.18 -2.95
N ASN A 33 -0.80 -4.46 -2.07
CA ASN A 33 -2.20 -4.06 -2.20
C ASN A 33 -2.38 -2.59 -1.86
N ILE A 34 -3.45 -1.99 -2.38
CA ILE A 34 -3.87 -0.64 -1.99
C ILE A 34 -5.17 -0.77 -1.21
N ILE A 35 -5.23 -0.10 -0.05
CA ILE A 35 -6.44 -0.01 0.76
C ILE A 35 -6.93 1.44 0.81
N ASP A 36 -8.15 1.67 0.35
CA ASP A 36 -8.79 2.99 0.41
C ASP A 36 -10.14 2.98 1.13
N ASN A 37 -10.53 1.84 1.68
CA ASN A 37 -11.74 1.73 2.51
C ASN A 37 -11.55 0.72 3.65
N PRO A 38 -12.33 0.84 4.74
CA PRO A 38 -12.17 -0.02 5.90
C PRO A 38 -12.70 -1.45 5.73
N ASP A 39 -13.38 -1.74 4.63
CA ASP A 39 -14.00 -3.05 4.39
C ASP A 39 -13.08 -4.01 3.61
N SER A 40 -11.82 -3.61 3.38
CA SER A 40 -10.90 -4.34 2.50
C SER A 40 -10.19 -5.51 3.15
N TYR A 41 -10.43 -5.79 4.42
CA TYR A 41 -9.62 -6.75 5.19
C TYR A 41 -9.80 -8.20 4.75
N ASP A 42 -10.97 -8.56 4.18
CA ASP A 42 -11.31 -9.95 3.86
C ASP A 42 -10.39 -10.59 2.82
N TRP A 43 -9.75 -9.80 1.97
CA TRP A 43 -8.86 -10.34 0.94
C TRP A 43 -7.38 -10.05 1.19
N LEU A 44 -7.04 -9.55 2.36
CA LEU A 44 -5.65 -9.38 2.76
C LEU A 44 -5.07 -10.70 3.25
N SER A 45 -3.78 -10.89 3.01
CA SER A 45 -3.06 -12.10 3.37
C SER A 45 -1.78 -11.79 4.11
N SER A 46 -1.26 -12.78 4.81
CA SER A 46 0.07 -12.68 5.43
C SER A 46 1.13 -12.40 4.36
N GLY A 47 2.01 -11.45 4.64
CA GLY A 47 3.03 -11.01 3.69
C GLY A 47 2.63 -9.85 2.80
N ASP A 48 1.39 -9.38 2.89
CA ASP A 48 0.95 -8.22 2.12
C ASP A 48 1.61 -6.94 2.64
N PHE A 49 2.13 -6.15 1.70
CA PHE A 49 2.56 -4.78 1.92
C PHE A 49 1.49 -3.83 1.35
N LEU A 50 1.08 -2.84 2.13
CA LEU A 50 -0.10 -2.04 1.82
C LEU A 50 0.24 -0.59 1.55
N LEU A 51 -0.46 -0.01 0.58
CA LEU A 51 -0.41 1.42 0.28
C LEU A 51 -1.78 2.04 0.54
N THR A 52 -1.81 3.29 0.99
CA THR A 52 -3.07 4.03 1.14
C THR A 52 -2.86 5.52 0.88
N THR A 53 -3.92 6.18 0.41
CA THR A 53 -3.96 7.64 0.34
C THR A 53 -4.28 8.27 1.69
N GLY A 54 -4.76 7.50 2.65
CA GLY A 54 -5.16 7.97 3.96
C GLY A 54 -6.54 8.61 4.03
N TYR A 55 -7.29 8.59 2.93
CA TYR A 55 -8.60 9.25 2.87
C TYR A 55 -9.56 8.78 3.97
N PHE A 56 -9.70 7.47 4.17
CA PHE A 56 -10.62 6.90 5.17
C PHE A 56 -10.12 7.01 6.61
N LEU A 57 -8.88 7.45 6.79
CA LEU A 57 -8.26 7.62 8.11
C LEU A 57 -8.40 9.05 8.65
N ARG A 58 -8.93 9.97 7.86
CA ARG A 58 -9.07 11.37 8.27
C ARG A 58 -9.97 11.49 9.48
N ASP A 59 -9.53 12.30 10.44
CA ASP A 59 -10.31 12.69 11.61
C ASP A 59 -10.87 11.53 12.44
N ASP A 60 -10.27 10.34 12.33
CA ASP A 60 -10.71 9.13 13.04
C ASP A 60 -9.54 8.40 13.68
N GLU A 61 -9.16 8.85 14.87
CA GLU A 61 -8.04 8.26 15.62
C GLU A 61 -8.27 6.80 15.97
N ALA A 62 -9.50 6.42 16.32
CA ALA A 62 -9.84 5.03 16.62
C ALA A 62 -9.60 4.14 15.40
N MET A 63 -10.01 4.58 14.22
CA MET A 63 -9.80 3.85 12.97
C MET A 63 -8.30 3.74 12.63
N GLN A 64 -7.52 4.79 12.87
CA GLN A 64 -6.09 4.81 12.62
C GLN A 64 -5.37 3.73 13.43
N CYS A 65 -5.63 3.66 14.71
CA CYS A 65 -5.02 2.66 15.60
C CYS A 65 -5.54 1.25 15.30
N GLN A 66 -6.84 1.11 15.07
CA GLN A 66 -7.46 -0.16 14.73
C GLN A 66 -6.88 -0.74 13.45
N LEU A 67 -6.66 0.07 12.43
CA LEU A 67 -6.07 -0.37 11.17
C LEU A 67 -4.70 -1.01 11.40
N VAL A 68 -3.83 -0.36 12.14
CA VAL A 68 -2.48 -0.89 12.43
C VAL A 68 -2.56 -2.23 13.15
N ARG A 69 -3.44 -2.34 14.16
CA ARG A 69 -3.63 -3.59 14.90
C ARG A 69 -4.12 -4.72 14.00
N GLU A 70 -5.14 -4.47 13.21
CA GLU A 70 -5.74 -5.48 12.34
C GLU A 70 -4.76 -5.94 11.25
N LEU A 71 -4.03 -5.02 10.63
CA LEU A 71 -3.02 -5.37 9.64
C LEU A 71 -1.89 -6.21 10.25
N SER A 72 -1.45 -5.86 11.45
CA SER A 72 -0.45 -6.63 12.17
C SER A 72 -0.95 -8.04 12.50
N GLU A 73 -2.17 -8.18 12.97
CA GLU A 73 -2.79 -9.47 13.30
C GLU A 73 -2.97 -10.37 12.07
N LEU A 74 -3.28 -9.78 10.92
CA LEU A 74 -3.41 -10.51 9.65
C LEU A 74 -2.07 -10.98 9.09
N GLY A 75 -0.95 -10.52 9.66
CA GLY A 75 0.38 -10.84 9.17
C GLY A 75 0.84 -9.97 8.01
N CYS A 76 0.19 -8.85 7.77
CA CYS A 76 0.67 -7.84 6.82
C CYS A 76 2.00 -7.28 7.30
N VAL A 77 2.88 -6.90 6.38
CA VAL A 77 4.28 -6.58 6.71
C VAL A 77 4.60 -5.10 6.76
N GLY A 78 3.69 -4.26 6.38
CA GLY A 78 3.87 -2.81 6.45
C GLY A 78 2.75 -2.05 5.78
N LEU A 79 2.67 -0.75 6.08
CA LEU A 79 1.71 0.18 5.50
C LEU A 79 2.43 1.47 5.13
N ALA A 80 2.35 1.85 3.86
CA ALA A 80 2.86 3.11 3.37
C ALA A 80 1.70 4.08 3.13
N ILE A 81 1.79 5.28 3.70
CA ILE A 81 0.73 6.27 3.69
C ILE A 81 1.19 7.51 2.94
N LYS A 82 0.44 7.90 1.93
CA LYS A 82 0.68 9.14 1.19
C LYS A 82 0.19 10.32 2.01
N THR A 83 1.13 11.18 2.44
CA THR A 83 0.81 12.39 3.20
C THR A 83 0.68 13.61 2.30
N ARG A 84 0.16 14.70 2.85
CA ARG A 84 -0.09 15.98 2.19
C ARG A 84 -1.30 16.00 1.26
N ARG A 85 -1.97 14.87 1.04
CA ARG A 85 -3.20 14.84 0.25
C ARG A 85 -4.45 14.90 1.13
N TYR A 86 -4.56 14.00 2.10
CA TYR A 86 -5.69 13.92 3.02
C TYR A 86 -5.26 13.99 4.48
N LEU A 87 -4.08 13.46 4.79
CA LEU A 87 -3.42 13.60 6.09
C LEU A 87 -2.18 14.47 5.89
N ASP A 88 -2.01 15.49 6.69
CA ASP A 88 -0.81 16.35 6.62
C ASP A 88 0.44 15.57 7.02
N VAL A 89 0.32 14.77 8.08
CA VAL A 89 1.38 13.90 8.59
C VAL A 89 0.75 12.58 9.04
N ILE A 90 1.56 11.55 9.21
CA ILE A 90 1.10 10.31 9.83
C ILE A 90 0.77 10.62 11.30
N PRO A 91 -0.47 10.30 11.75
CA PRO A 91 -0.89 10.64 13.12
C PRO A 91 -0.02 10.00 14.17
N GLU A 92 0.27 10.74 15.24
CA GLU A 92 1.15 10.27 16.31
C GLU A 92 0.61 9.02 17.03
N ALA A 93 -0.69 8.98 17.28
CA ALA A 93 -1.32 7.80 17.91
C ALA A 93 -1.12 6.54 17.05
N MET A 94 -1.16 6.68 15.73
CA MET A 94 -0.90 5.60 14.79
C MET A 94 0.57 5.15 14.84
N LEU A 95 1.50 6.10 14.92
CA LEU A 95 2.93 5.82 15.07
C LEU A 95 3.24 5.09 16.38
N GLU A 96 2.64 5.53 17.49
CA GLU A 96 2.81 4.88 18.79
C GLU A 96 2.32 3.43 18.77
N GLU A 97 1.16 3.18 18.21
CA GLU A 97 0.61 1.82 18.08
C GLU A 97 1.49 0.94 17.19
N ALA A 98 1.95 1.47 16.06
CA ALA A 98 2.84 0.75 15.17
C ALA A 98 4.19 0.44 15.82
N ASN A 99 4.75 1.36 16.58
CA ASN A 99 5.99 1.13 17.32
C ASN A 99 5.81 0.06 18.40
N ARG A 100 4.66 0.04 19.07
CA ARG A 100 4.35 -1.00 20.07
C ARG A 100 4.32 -2.39 19.45
N LEU A 101 3.86 -2.50 18.21
CA LEU A 101 3.69 -3.76 17.50
C LEU A 101 4.89 -4.14 16.62
N GLY A 102 5.87 -3.27 16.47
CA GLY A 102 6.97 -3.47 15.52
C GLY A 102 6.52 -3.41 14.06
N PHE A 103 5.40 -2.76 13.79
CA PHE A 103 4.78 -2.71 12.45
C PHE A 103 5.35 -1.53 11.65
N PRO A 104 5.92 -1.76 10.45
CA PRO A 104 6.49 -0.68 9.64
C PRO A 104 5.43 0.28 9.11
N LEU A 105 5.56 1.58 9.44
CA LEU A 105 4.82 2.66 8.79
C LEU A 105 5.79 3.50 7.98
N ILE A 106 5.44 3.75 6.72
CA ILE A 106 6.27 4.45 5.76
C ILE A 106 5.53 5.66 5.22
N ASN A 107 6.19 6.80 5.19
CA ASN A 107 5.64 8.02 4.60
C ASN A 107 5.94 8.07 3.11
N ILE A 108 4.90 8.28 2.30
CA ILE A 108 5.02 8.52 0.87
C ILE A 108 4.84 10.00 0.61
N PRO A 109 5.85 10.71 0.09
CA PRO A 109 5.69 12.11 -0.32
C PRO A 109 4.62 12.26 -1.40
N VAL A 110 3.91 13.39 -1.41
CA VAL A 110 2.77 13.62 -2.29
C VAL A 110 3.11 13.50 -3.78
N GLN A 111 4.33 13.80 -4.17
CA GLN A 111 4.77 13.72 -5.57
C GLN A 111 4.95 12.29 -6.10
N TYR A 112 4.99 11.27 -5.23
CA TYR A 112 5.10 9.88 -5.66
C TYR A 112 3.71 9.32 -5.99
N PRO A 113 3.42 8.94 -7.24
CA PRO A 113 2.20 8.20 -7.54
C PRO A 113 2.26 6.83 -6.89
N LEU A 114 1.14 6.34 -6.35
CA LEU A 114 1.08 4.97 -5.81
C LEU A 114 1.43 3.92 -6.86
N SER A 115 1.06 4.18 -8.11
CA SER A 115 1.38 3.32 -9.25
C SER A 115 2.89 3.09 -9.44
N LYS A 116 3.71 4.11 -9.18
CA LYS A 116 5.17 3.97 -9.26
C LYS A 116 5.69 2.96 -8.23
N ILE A 117 5.16 3.02 -7.02
CA ILE A 117 5.55 2.10 -5.94
C ILE A 117 5.11 0.68 -6.28
N CYS A 118 3.87 0.51 -6.74
CA CYS A 118 3.35 -0.79 -7.17
C CYS A 118 4.22 -1.40 -8.27
N LYS A 119 4.62 -0.60 -9.25
CA LYS A 119 5.47 -1.04 -10.36
C LYS A 119 6.81 -1.58 -9.88
N VAL A 120 7.48 -0.85 -8.99
CA VAL A 120 8.77 -1.25 -8.45
C VAL A 120 8.64 -2.57 -7.68
N VAL A 121 7.72 -2.64 -6.73
CA VAL A 121 7.52 -3.84 -5.90
C VAL A 121 7.09 -5.03 -6.74
N PHE A 122 6.11 -4.84 -7.62
CA PHE A 122 5.61 -5.92 -8.48
C PHE A 122 6.70 -6.45 -9.40
N GLY A 123 7.54 -5.57 -9.94
CA GLY A 123 8.68 -5.97 -10.76
C GLY A 123 9.68 -6.84 -9.99
N ARG A 124 9.91 -6.55 -8.71
CA ARG A 124 10.76 -7.38 -7.85
C ARG A 124 10.14 -8.73 -7.52
N LEU A 125 8.84 -8.74 -7.22
CA LEU A 125 8.14 -9.97 -6.82
C LEU A 125 7.93 -10.94 -8.00
N SER A 126 7.65 -10.42 -9.19
CA SER A 126 7.36 -11.26 -10.36
C SER A 126 8.59 -11.91 -10.99
N GLY A 127 9.80 -11.44 -10.66
CA GLY A 127 11.03 -11.89 -11.31
C GLY A 127 11.02 -11.71 -12.83
N GLY A 128 9.94 -11.14 -13.36
CA GLY A 128 9.75 -10.93 -14.79
C GLY A 128 9.79 -9.43 -15.08
N GLY A 129 10.31 -9.01 -16.09
CA GLY A 129 10.66 -7.67 -16.45
C GLY A 129 9.58 -6.60 -16.26
N VAL A 130 10.00 -5.39 -16.45
CA VAL A 130 9.21 -4.14 -16.34
C VAL A 130 7.88 -4.20 -17.09
N GLU A 131 7.85 -4.91 -18.23
CA GLU A 131 6.65 -5.01 -19.07
C GLU A 131 5.45 -5.65 -18.35
N LYS A 132 5.69 -6.72 -17.59
CA LYS A 132 4.64 -7.40 -16.83
C LYS A 132 4.14 -6.52 -15.69
N ALA A 133 5.04 -5.83 -15.01
CA ALA A 133 4.70 -4.87 -13.95
C ALA A 133 3.88 -3.70 -14.51
N ASP A 134 4.25 -3.16 -15.66
CA ASP A 134 3.52 -2.08 -16.33
C ASP A 134 2.09 -2.49 -16.68
N ARG A 135 1.89 -3.71 -17.17
CA ARG A 135 0.57 -4.23 -17.50
C ARG A 135 -0.31 -4.36 -16.26
N PHE A 136 0.25 -4.84 -15.16
CA PHE A 136 -0.47 -4.97 -13.90
C PHE A 136 -0.91 -3.60 -13.37
N VAL A 137 -0.01 -2.62 -13.34
CA VAL A 137 -0.30 -1.26 -12.88
C VAL A 137 -1.36 -0.60 -13.75
N SER A 138 -1.28 -0.76 -15.08
CA SER A 138 -2.27 -0.22 -16.01
C SER A 138 -3.66 -0.81 -15.76
N LEU A 139 -3.73 -2.12 -15.55
CA LEU A 139 -4.98 -2.81 -15.20
C LEU A 139 -5.56 -2.27 -13.90
N TYR A 140 -4.73 -2.16 -12.86
CA TYR A 140 -5.14 -1.66 -11.55
C TYR A 140 -5.72 -0.25 -11.66
N HIS A 141 -5.02 0.63 -12.39
CA HIS A 141 -5.44 2.01 -12.59
C HIS A 141 -6.79 2.09 -13.32
N SER A 142 -6.96 1.31 -14.37
CA SER A 142 -8.21 1.25 -15.13
C SER A 142 -9.38 0.75 -14.28
N ILE A 143 -9.15 -0.26 -13.44
CA ILE A 143 -10.17 -0.79 -12.53
C ILE A 143 -10.56 0.28 -11.50
N THR A 144 -9.58 0.96 -10.91
CA THR A 144 -9.81 2.01 -9.91
C THR A 144 -10.61 3.17 -10.50
N GLU A 145 -10.23 3.65 -11.69
CA GLU A 145 -10.97 4.71 -12.39
C GLU A 145 -12.41 4.29 -12.70
N SER A 146 -12.58 3.05 -13.19
CA SER A 146 -13.90 2.52 -13.52
C SER A 146 -14.84 2.46 -12.32
N MET A 147 -14.32 2.19 -11.14
CA MET A 147 -15.10 2.14 -9.90
C MET A 147 -15.60 3.52 -9.44
N LEU A 148 -14.99 4.60 -9.90
CA LEU A 148 -15.38 5.97 -9.56
C LEU A 148 -16.46 6.54 -10.47
N GLU A 149 -16.83 5.83 -11.54
CA GLU A 149 -17.82 6.27 -12.52
C GLU A 149 -19.18 5.58 -12.30
N ALA A 150 -20.26 6.20 -12.84
CA ALA A 150 -21.63 5.66 -12.72
C ALA A 150 -21.77 4.26 -13.34
N ASP A 151 -21.01 3.95 -14.38
CA ASP A 151 -21.01 2.66 -15.08
C ASP A 151 -19.85 1.76 -14.68
N GLY A 152 -19.30 1.96 -13.48
CA GLY A 152 -18.04 1.38 -13.03
C GLY A 152 -17.94 -0.14 -13.19
N VAL A 153 -19.02 -0.87 -12.84
CA VAL A 153 -18.99 -2.35 -12.91
C VAL A 153 -18.87 -2.85 -14.34
N SER A 154 -19.64 -2.28 -15.28
CA SER A 154 -19.60 -2.68 -16.68
C SER A 154 -18.24 -2.38 -17.31
N ARG A 155 -17.67 -1.24 -17.01
CA ARG A 155 -16.33 -0.86 -17.50
C ARG A 155 -15.25 -1.74 -16.90
N MET A 156 -15.35 -2.07 -15.62
CA MET A 156 -14.41 -2.97 -14.95
C MET A 156 -14.41 -4.34 -15.61
N LEU A 157 -15.59 -4.90 -15.93
CA LEU A 157 -15.70 -6.17 -16.62
C LEU A 157 -15.08 -6.13 -18.04
N GLY A 158 -15.28 -5.01 -18.75
CA GLY A 158 -14.65 -4.80 -20.05
C GLY A 158 -13.13 -4.75 -19.97
N VAL A 159 -12.57 -4.05 -18.99
CA VAL A 159 -11.13 -3.96 -18.77
C VAL A 159 -10.53 -5.34 -18.44
N LEU A 160 -11.20 -6.11 -17.59
CA LEU A 160 -10.75 -7.47 -17.24
C LEU A 160 -10.79 -8.40 -18.45
N SER A 161 -11.83 -8.29 -19.29
CA SER A 161 -11.95 -9.08 -20.52
C SER A 161 -10.79 -8.79 -21.49
N ASP A 162 -10.42 -7.53 -21.64
CA ASP A 162 -9.32 -7.13 -22.52
C ASP A 162 -7.95 -7.55 -21.97
N PHE A 163 -7.82 -7.66 -20.67
CA PHE A 163 -6.56 -8.09 -20.03
C PHE A 163 -6.31 -9.59 -20.16
N ILE A 164 -7.36 -10.40 -20.11
CA ILE A 164 -7.29 -11.85 -20.23
C ILE A 164 -7.13 -12.26 -21.70
#